data_2446e5b820af898a4725fe0efebfad40
#
_entry.id   2446e5b820af898a4725fe0efebfad40
#
_cell.length_a   1.000
_cell.length_b   1.000
_cell.length_c   1.000
_cell.angle_alpha   90.00
_cell.angle_beta   90.00
_cell.angle_gamma   90.00
#
_symmetry.space_group_name_H-M   'P 1'
#
loop_
_entity.id
_entity.type
_entity.pdbx_description
1 polymer ?
#
loop_
_entity_poly.entity_id
_entity_poly.type
_entity_poly.pdbx_seq_one_letter_code
_entity_poly.pdbx_strand_id
1 'polypeptide(L)'
;MFLSIHPEYLPVQVIDKKENFRRIIDHKKNSGWIHWTQLKKSKSLIATSSKILFKKPTKYSKPLAKIEKGRLLIVRKCEKNWCNIETDEFSGWINKANVWGEIN
;
A
#
# COMPACT_ATOMS: atom_id res chain seq x y z
N MET A 1 -2.55 -12.90 -2.76
CA MET A 1 -1.24 -12.47 -2.27
C MET A 1 -0.88 -11.12 -2.88
N PHE A 2 -0.43 -10.20 -2.06
CA PHE A 2 0.02 -8.88 -2.53
C PHE A 2 1.54 -8.81 -2.53
N LEU A 3 2.09 -8.21 -3.57
CA LEU A 3 3.51 -7.91 -3.72
C LEU A 3 3.64 -6.50 -4.29
N SER A 4 4.85 -5.98 -4.31
CA SER A 4 5.12 -4.67 -4.91
C SER A 4 5.95 -4.83 -6.16
N ILE A 5 5.64 -4.02 -7.18
CA ILE A 5 6.48 -3.94 -8.39
C ILE A 5 7.68 -3.06 -8.05
N HIS A 6 8.87 -3.62 -8.24
CA HIS A 6 10.11 -2.88 -8.06
C HIS A 6 10.46 -2.14 -9.36
N PRO A 7 10.98 -0.91 -9.32
CA PRO A 7 11.38 -0.11 -8.15
C PRO A 7 10.30 0.81 -7.58
N GLU A 8 9.14 0.87 -8.16
CA GLU A 8 8.13 1.89 -7.84
C GLU A 8 7.29 1.58 -6.60
N TYR A 9 7.46 0.40 -6.03
CA TYR A 9 6.71 -0.06 -4.85
C TYR A 9 5.19 -0.13 -5.06
N LEU A 10 4.72 -0.14 -6.31
CA LEU A 10 3.29 -0.21 -6.59
C LEU A 10 2.74 -1.55 -6.07
N PRO A 11 1.75 -1.53 -5.16
CA PRO A 11 1.18 -2.77 -4.64
C PRO A 11 0.25 -3.40 -5.66
N VAL A 12 0.45 -4.68 -5.91
CA VAL A 12 -0.37 -5.44 -6.85
C VAL A 12 -0.77 -6.77 -6.23
N GLN A 13 -1.92 -7.29 -6.66
CA GLN A 13 -2.37 -8.61 -6.26
C GLN A 13 -1.93 -9.62 -7.32
N VAL A 14 -1.30 -10.71 -6.90
CA VAL A 14 -0.95 -11.81 -7.79
C VAL A 14 -2.18 -12.71 -7.90
N ILE A 15 -2.70 -12.85 -9.12
CA ILE A 15 -3.95 -13.58 -9.35
C ILE A 15 -3.77 -14.86 -10.15
N ASP A 16 -2.60 -15.04 -10.79
CA ASP A 16 -2.30 -16.26 -11.54
C ASP A 16 -0.81 -16.45 -11.68
N LYS A 17 -0.41 -17.65 -12.06
CA LYS A 17 0.99 -18.03 -12.21
C LYS A 17 1.14 -18.94 -13.42
N LYS A 18 2.13 -18.66 -14.26
CA LYS A 18 2.50 -19.54 -15.36
C LYS A 18 4.02 -19.50 -15.51
N GLU A 19 4.69 -20.61 -15.20
CA GLU A 19 6.15 -20.71 -15.23
C GLU A 19 6.81 -19.58 -14.42
N ASN A 20 7.64 -18.75 -15.06
CA ASN A 20 8.33 -17.65 -14.39
C ASN A 20 7.53 -16.36 -14.40
N PHE A 21 6.29 -16.39 -14.85
CA PHE A 21 5.45 -15.22 -14.96
C PHE A 21 4.34 -15.26 -13.93
N ARG A 22 3.93 -14.06 -13.50
CA ARG A 22 2.81 -13.86 -12.58
C ARG A 22 1.83 -12.91 -13.23
N ARG A 23 0.56 -13.27 -13.22
CA ARG A 23 -0.49 -12.35 -13.63
C ARG A 23 -0.85 -11.51 -12.42
N ILE A 24 -0.81 -10.19 -12.60
CA ILE A 24 -1.05 -9.23 -11.53
C ILE A 24 -2.22 -8.34 -11.89
N ILE A 25 -2.82 -7.76 -10.86
CA ILE A 25 -3.87 -6.75 -11.01
C ILE A 25 -3.57 -5.61 -10.05
N ASP A 26 -3.72 -4.37 -10.53
CA ASP A 26 -3.50 -3.19 -9.71
C ASP A 26 -4.83 -2.66 -9.12
N HIS A 27 -4.74 -1.57 -8.35
CA HIS A 27 -5.90 -0.98 -7.67
C HIS A 27 -6.94 -0.41 -8.64
N LYS A 28 -6.55 -0.16 -9.89
CA LYS A 28 -7.45 0.34 -10.95
C LYS A 28 -8.01 -0.79 -11.80
N LYS A 29 -7.75 -2.05 -11.41
CA LYS A 29 -8.19 -3.26 -12.11
C LYS A 29 -7.49 -3.50 -13.44
N ASN A 30 -6.35 -2.86 -13.69
CA ASN A 30 -5.51 -3.18 -14.83
C ASN A 30 -4.74 -4.46 -14.52
N SER A 31 -4.69 -5.38 -15.48
CA SER A 31 -3.98 -6.65 -15.28
C SER A 31 -2.97 -6.91 -16.39
N GLY A 32 -2.01 -7.76 -16.09
CA GLY A 32 -0.99 -8.15 -17.06
C GLY A 32 -0.05 -9.18 -16.46
N TRP A 33 0.84 -9.69 -17.29
CA TRP A 33 1.84 -10.69 -16.90
C TRP A 33 3.19 -10.01 -16.73
N ILE A 34 3.86 -10.30 -15.63
CA ILE A 34 5.23 -9.82 -15.41
C ILE A 34 6.11 -10.97 -14.91
N HIS A 35 7.41 -10.82 -15.13
CA HIS A 35 8.37 -11.80 -14.65
C HIS A 35 8.49 -11.70 -13.12
N TRP A 36 8.59 -12.84 -12.44
CA TRP A 36 8.62 -12.88 -10.97
C TRP A 36 9.74 -12.04 -10.36
N THR A 37 10.86 -11.86 -11.10
CA THR A 37 11.99 -11.08 -10.60
C THR A 37 11.69 -9.60 -10.40
N GLN A 38 10.58 -9.10 -10.98
CA GLN A 38 10.16 -7.71 -10.81
C GLN A 38 9.28 -7.51 -9.59
N LEU A 39 8.97 -8.57 -8.87
CA LEU A 39 8.10 -8.50 -7.69
C LEU A 39 8.94 -8.63 -6.42
N LYS A 40 8.58 -7.84 -5.41
CA LYS A 40 9.23 -7.83 -4.09
C LYS A 40 8.17 -7.92 -3.01
N LYS A 41 8.58 -8.17 -1.78
CA LYS A 41 7.68 -8.12 -0.62
C LYS A 41 6.95 -6.78 -0.61
N SER A 42 5.67 -6.84 -0.29
CA SER A 42 4.86 -5.64 -0.22
C SER A 42 5.28 -4.74 0.93
N LYS A 43 5.57 -3.48 0.62
CA LYS A 43 5.96 -2.45 1.59
C LYS A 43 5.11 -1.21 1.44
N SER A 44 4.03 -1.30 0.66
CA SER A 44 3.25 -0.12 0.33
C SER A 44 1.78 -0.44 0.23
N LEU A 45 0.97 0.59 0.38
CA LEU A 45 -0.48 0.54 0.25
C LEU A 45 -0.91 1.72 -0.61
N ILE A 46 -2.09 1.64 -1.20
CA ILE A 46 -2.70 2.76 -1.88
C ILE A 46 -4.00 3.10 -1.17
N ALA A 47 -4.19 4.38 -0.85
CA ALA A 47 -5.43 4.85 -0.26
C ALA A 47 -6.55 4.74 -1.28
N THR A 48 -7.62 4.00 -0.95
CA THR A 48 -8.78 3.87 -1.83
C THR A 48 -9.87 4.89 -1.52
N SER A 49 -9.68 5.67 -0.47
CA SER A 49 -10.49 6.84 -0.12
C SER A 49 -9.58 7.85 0.56
N SER A 50 -10.04 9.09 0.70
CA SER A 50 -9.24 10.06 1.44
C SER A 50 -9.14 9.63 2.91
N LYS A 51 -8.00 9.90 3.53
CA LYS A 51 -7.68 9.49 4.89
C LYS A 51 -7.05 10.63 5.65
N ILE A 52 -7.13 10.55 6.97
CA ILE A 52 -6.43 11.50 7.83
C ILE A 52 -5.18 10.81 8.37
N LEU A 53 -4.06 11.52 8.27
CA LEU A 53 -2.79 11.12 8.85
C LEU A 53 -2.70 11.68 10.26
N PHE A 54 -2.45 10.80 11.24
CA PHE A 54 -2.40 11.18 12.64
C PHE A 54 -0.99 11.06 13.20
N LYS A 55 -0.72 11.82 14.23
CA LYS A 55 0.59 11.79 14.92
C LYS A 55 0.80 10.47 15.67
N LYS A 56 -0.26 9.88 16.21
CA LYS A 56 -0.24 8.62 16.97
C LYS A 56 -1.30 7.67 16.41
N PRO A 57 -1.19 6.35 16.70
CA PRO A 57 -2.12 5.35 16.16
C PRO A 57 -3.47 5.36 16.87
N THR A 58 -4.15 6.48 16.84
CA THR A 58 -5.49 6.65 17.40
C THR A 58 -6.18 7.84 16.74
N LYS A 59 -7.48 7.72 16.55
CA LYS A 59 -8.29 8.79 15.99
C LYS A 59 -8.41 10.02 16.90
N TYR A 60 -7.98 9.90 18.14
CA TYR A 60 -7.99 11.02 19.10
C TYR A 60 -6.67 11.80 19.11
N SER A 61 -5.71 11.37 18.32
CA SER A 61 -4.44 12.04 18.19
C SER A 61 -4.57 13.28 17.30
N LYS A 62 -3.52 14.09 17.31
CA LYS A 62 -3.45 15.28 16.46
C LYS A 62 -3.43 14.90 14.99
N PRO A 63 -4.36 15.41 14.17
CA PRO A 63 -4.31 15.23 12.73
C PRO A 63 -3.16 16.04 12.14
N LEU A 64 -2.37 15.43 11.26
CA LEU A 64 -1.22 16.07 10.63
C LEU A 64 -1.51 16.51 9.20
N ALA A 65 -2.27 15.70 8.46
CA ALA A 65 -2.52 15.97 7.05
C ALA A 65 -3.70 15.15 6.56
N LYS A 66 -4.22 15.53 5.41
CA LYS A 66 -5.21 14.75 4.67
C LYS A 66 -4.50 14.03 3.53
N ILE A 67 -4.73 12.73 3.42
CA ILE A 67 -4.18 11.90 2.36
C ILE A 67 -5.26 11.73 1.29
N GLU A 68 -4.94 12.12 0.07
CA GLU A 68 -5.86 11.99 -1.04
C GLU A 68 -5.99 10.55 -1.52
N LYS A 69 -7.17 10.21 -2.02
CA LYS A 69 -7.42 8.94 -2.69
C LYS A 69 -6.39 8.71 -3.80
N GLY A 70 -5.85 7.50 -3.90
CA GLY A 70 -4.87 7.14 -4.92
C GLY A 70 -3.43 7.36 -4.52
N ARG A 71 -3.18 7.94 -3.36
CA ARG A 71 -1.82 8.19 -2.88
C ARG A 71 -1.13 6.90 -2.50
N LEU A 72 0.13 6.75 -2.94
CA LEU A 72 0.99 5.65 -2.53
C LEU A 72 1.56 5.92 -1.14
N LEU A 73 1.44 4.94 -0.25
CA LEU A 73 1.85 5.04 1.14
C LEU A 73 2.91 3.98 1.40
N ILE A 74 4.12 4.41 1.75
CA ILE A 74 5.19 3.48 2.11
C ILE A 74 5.03 3.13 3.59
N VAL A 75 4.90 1.85 3.87
CA VAL A 75 4.62 1.38 5.23
C VAL A 75 5.93 1.10 5.97
N ARG A 76 6.04 1.66 7.17
CA ARG A 76 7.16 1.41 8.08
C ARG A 76 6.84 0.26 9.02
N LYS A 77 5.66 0.29 9.63
CA LYS A 77 5.18 -0.79 10.49
C LYS A 77 3.68 -0.66 10.68
N CYS A 78 3.04 -1.75 11.06
CA CYS A 78 1.62 -1.75 11.40
C CYS A 78 1.41 -2.33 12.79
N GLU A 79 0.45 -1.77 13.51
CA GLU A 79 0.03 -2.21 14.84
C GLU A 79 -1.49 -2.31 14.83
N LYS A 80 -2.02 -3.51 15.01
CA LYS A 80 -3.47 -3.72 15.01
C LYS A 80 -4.12 -3.13 13.75
N ASN A 81 -4.96 -2.13 13.91
CA ASN A 81 -5.69 -1.50 12.80
C ASN A 81 -5.03 -0.22 12.29
N TRP A 82 -3.78 0.02 12.65
CA TRP A 82 -3.05 1.25 12.31
C TRP A 82 -1.73 0.92 11.64
N CYS A 83 -1.34 1.74 10.67
CA CYS A 83 -0.03 1.64 10.04
C CYS A 83 0.68 2.96 10.08
N ASN A 84 1.96 2.91 10.46
CA ASN A 84 2.86 4.04 10.34
C ASN A 84 3.35 4.08 8.90
N ILE A 85 3.09 5.19 8.23
CA ILE A 85 3.42 5.35 6.82
C ILE A 85 4.19 6.63 6.57
N GLU A 86 4.84 6.67 5.44
CA GLU A 86 5.38 7.91 4.92
C GLU A 86 4.94 8.10 3.48
N THR A 87 4.70 9.34 3.12
CA THR A 87 4.34 9.76 1.78
C THR A 87 4.96 11.12 1.55
N ASP A 88 5.69 11.29 0.45
CA ASP A 88 6.36 12.55 0.08
C ASP A 88 6.95 13.29 1.28
N GLU A 89 6.21 14.26 1.82
CA GLU A 89 6.67 15.18 2.88
C GLU A 89 6.17 14.81 4.27
N PHE A 90 5.30 13.81 4.38
CA PHE A 90 4.63 13.51 5.65
C PHE A 90 4.93 12.10 6.12
N SER A 91 4.95 11.92 7.41
CA SER A 91 4.92 10.60 8.03
C SER A 91 3.98 10.64 9.23
N GLY A 92 3.37 9.49 9.51
CA GLY A 92 2.44 9.38 10.62
C GLY A 92 1.62 8.10 10.52
N TRP A 93 0.50 8.10 11.19
CA TRP A 93 -0.34 6.91 11.33
C TRP A 93 -1.66 7.04 10.60
N ILE A 94 -2.04 6.00 9.89
CA ILE A 94 -3.35 5.89 9.25
C ILE A 94 -4.08 4.65 9.74
N ASN A 95 -5.40 4.70 9.69
CA ASN A 95 -6.23 3.52 9.90
C ASN A 95 -6.13 2.63 8.67
N LYS A 96 -6.11 1.30 8.86
CA LYS A 96 -5.95 0.32 7.78
C LYS A 96 -7.19 0.14 6.90
N ALA A 97 -8.31 0.74 7.25
CA ALA A 97 -9.50 0.65 6.43
C ALA A 97 -9.32 1.38 5.10
N ASN A 98 -9.97 0.87 4.05
CA ASN A 98 -10.00 1.52 2.73
C ASN A 98 -8.59 1.75 2.15
N VAL A 99 -7.81 0.68 2.11
CA VAL A 99 -6.52 0.66 1.43
C VAL A 99 -6.45 -0.54 0.51
N TRP A 100 -5.69 -0.40 -0.56
CA TRP A 100 -5.36 -1.49 -1.48
C TRP A 100 -3.97 -2.00 -1.13
N GLY A 101 -3.86 -3.29 -0.93
CA GLY A 101 -2.60 -3.95 -0.63
C GLY A 101 -2.58 -4.57 0.76
N GLU A 102 -1.57 -5.38 0.99
CA GLU A 102 -1.31 -6.01 2.29
C GLU A 102 0.19 -5.99 2.53
N ILE A 103 0.57 -5.88 3.79
CA ILE A 103 1.98 -5.94 4.18
C ILE A 103 2.30 -7.37 4.59
N ASN A 104 3.29 -7.95 3.92
CA ASN A 104 3.75 -9.32 4.16
C ASN A 104 4.85 -9.37 5.21
#